data_9b876a0fb9d329566f8957774cd34d70
#
_entry.id   9b876a0fb9d329566f8957774cd34d70
#
_cell.length_a   1.000
_cell.length_b   1.000
_cell.length_c   1.000
_cell.angle_alpha   90.00
_cell.angle_beta   90.00
_cell.angle_gamma   90.00
#
_symmetry.space_group_name_H-M   'P 1'
#
loop_
_entity.id
_entity.type
_entity.pdbx_description
1 polymer ?
#
loop_
_entity_poly.entity_id
_entity_poly.type
_entity_poly.pdbx_seq_one_letter_code
_entity_poly.pdbx_strand_id
1 'polypeptide(L)'
;PSACKNFFLNPKIESLREVIVKSYLIEGIDKNKDGSVSLSVTERSPLPGNVEPDVFQSAQWLPGITTVNETVSDIQIRGGSPDQNLVLFDGIKLYNTGHFFGMLSIFNPNVTTDAKIFKGGASPEFGDRISGVIDISGETQVPLKANGGIGLNGTQADAYIKVPVGEKVGFVVSARRSYADIGGLG
;
A
#
# COMPACT_ATOMS: atom_id res chain seq x y z
N PRO A 1 -9.94 -75.53 6.83
CA PRO A 1 -10.23 -74.30 7.52
C PRO A 1 -9.37 -73.18 6.90
N SER A 2 -10.02 -72.33 6.16
CA SER A 2 -9.38 -71.17 5.51
C SER A 2 -8.99 -70.16 6.56
N ALA A 3 -7.70 -69.91 6.72
CA ALA A 3 -7.19 -68.90 7.62
C ALA A 3 -7.62 -67.49 7.13
N CYS A 4 -8.34 -66.76 7.99
CA CYS A 4 -8.65 -65.34 7.73
C CYS A 4 -7.33 -64.55 7.62
N LYS A 5 -7.09 -63.89 6.50
CA LYS A 5 -5.99 -62.97 6.34
C LYS A 5 -6.44 -61.56 6.83
N ASN A 6 -5.82 -61.07 7.90
CA ASN A 6 -6.00 -59.67 8.32
C ASN A 6 -5.16 -58.76 7.44
N PHE A 7 -5.83 -57.78 6.79
CA PHE A 7 -5.18 -56.73 6.06
C PHE A 7 -5.20 -55.45 6.92
N PHE A 8 -4.02 -54.94 7.21
CA PHE A 8 -3.88 -53.65 7.87
C PHE A 8 -3.74 -52.56 6.79
N LEU A 9 -4.67 -51.66 6.75
CA LEU A 9 -4.60 -50.49 5.87
C LEU A 9 -4.08 -49.31 6.69
N ASN A 10 -2.92 -48.81 6.28
CA ASN A 10 -2.40 -47.56 6.84
C ASN A 10 -2.90 -46.41 5.96
N PRO A 11 -3.58 -45.40 6.54
CA PRO A 11 -3.97 -44.23 5.77
C PRO A 11 -2.71 -43.47 5.34
N LYS A 12 -2.53 -43.31 4.04
CA LYS A 12 -1.49 -42.43 3.46
C LYS A 12 -2.06 -41.03 3.45
N ILE A 13 -1.63 -40.18 4.37
CA ILE A 13 -1.98 -38.78 4.36
C ILE A 13 -1.13 -38.10 3.31
N GLU A 14 -1.70 -37.70 2.19
CA GLU A 14 -1.08 -36.79 1.25
C GLU A 14 -1.51 -35.36 1.60
N SER A 15 -0.55 -34.54 2.02
CA SER A 15 -0.80 -33.12 2.15
C SER A 15 -0.86 -32.50 0.74
N LEU A 16 -2.04 -32.07 0.35
CA LEU A 16 -2.20 -31.29 -0.88
C LEU A 16 -1.60 -29.90 -0.63
N ARG A 17 -0.89 -29.39 -1.64
CA ARG A 17 -0.44 -28.00 -1.60
C ARG A 17 -1.67 -27.09 -1.56
N GLU A 18 -1.65 -26.13 -0.64
CA GLU A 18 -2.69 -25.11 -0.59
C GLU A 18 -2.76 -24.39 -1.94
N VAL A 19 -3.89 -24.49 -2.62
CA VAL A 19 -4.17 -23.70 -3.80
C VAL A 19 -4.74 -22.37 -3.32
N ILE A 20 -3.89 -21.34 -3.32
CA ILE A 20 -4.33 -19.98 -3.02
C ILE A 20 -4.99 -19.43 -4.29
N VAL A 21 -6.30 -19.36 -4.29
CA VAL A 21 -7.05 -18.63 -5.31
C VAL A 21 -7.01 -17.16 -4.91
N LYS A 22 -6.15 -16.37 -5.55
CA LYS A 22 -6.18 -14.92 -5.42
C LYS A 22 -7.31 -14.40 -6.30
N SER A 23 -8.28 -13.75 -5.68
CA SER A 23 -9.33 -13.03 -6.41
C SER A 23 -8.88 -11.59 -6.60
N TYR A 24 -8.47 -11.25 -7.80
CA TYR A 24 -8.15 -9.88 -8.18
C TYR A 24 -9.45 -9.11 -8.39
N LEU A 25 -9.63 -8.02 -7.67
CA LEU A 25 -10.73 -7.09 -7.91
C LEU A 25 -10.44 -6.24 -9.16
N ILE A 26 -9.21 -5.76 -9.26
CA ILE A 26 -8.61 -5.05 -10.38
C ILE A 26 -7.11 -5.39 -10.31
N GLU A 27 -6.38 -5.28 -11.39
CA GLU A 27 -4.92 -5.46 -11.42
C GLU A 27 -4.24 -4.62 -10.33
N GLY A 28 -3.40 -5.24 -9.49
CA GLY A 28 -2.75 -4.60 -8.33
C GLY A 28 -3.66 -4.37 -7.11
N ILE A 29 -4.87 -4.95 -7.04
CA ILE A 29 -5.70 -4.97 -5.83
C ILE A 29 -6.05 -6.39 -5.44
N ASP A 30 -5.58 -6.83 -4.29
CA ASP A 30 -5.82 -8.15 -3.74
C ASP A 30 -6.59 -8.07 -2.43
N LYS A 31 -7.57 -8.96 -2.26
CA LYS A 31 -8.24 -9.13 -0.97
C LYS A 31 -7.54 -10.21 -0.17
N ASN A 32 -7.11 -9.87 1.05
CA ASN A 32 -6.44 -10.78 1.96
C ASN A 32 -7.42 -11.59 2.82
N LYS A 33 -6.94 -12.71 3.35
CA LYS A 33 -7.71 -13.59 4.24
C LYS A 33 -8.10 -12.89 5.56
N ASP A 34 -7.33 -11.93 6.01
CA ASP A 34 -7.57 -11.11 7.22
C ASP A 34 -8.60 -9.98 7.00
N GLY A 35 -9.19 -9.91 5.82
CA GLY A 35 -10.18 -8.90 5.46
C GLY A 35 -9.60 -7.57 4.98
N SER A 36 -8.28 -7.42 5.04
CA SER A 36 -7.60 -6.26 4.44
C SER A 36 -7.58 -6.35 2.92
N VAL A 37 -7.27 -5.24 2.30
CA VAL A 37 -7.02 -5.13 0.86
C VAL A 37 -5.58 -4.66 0.66
N SER A 38 -4.80 -5.43 -0.08
CA SER A 38 -3.49 -5.01 -0.53
C SER A 38 -3.60 -4.26 -1.85
N LEU A 39 -2.84 -3.20 -1.96
CA LEU A 39 -2.83 -2.29 -3.08
C LEU A 39 -1.38 -2.06 -3.50
N SER A 40 -0.99 -2.57 -4.67
CA SER A 40 0.34 -2.35 -5.23
C SER A 40 0.35 -1.06 -6.05
N VAL A 41 1.21 -0.14 -5.68
CA VAL A 41 1.35 1.16 -6.36
C VAL A 41 2.22 1.03 -7.60
N THR A 42 3.23 0.16 -7.55
CA THR A 42 4.22 0.00 -8.62
C THR A 42 3.71 -0.78 -9.83
N GLU A 43 2.75 -1.69 -9.63
CA GLU A 43 2.19 -2.51 -10.70
C GLU A 43 1.11 -1.78 -11.51
N ARG A 44 0.79 -0.55 -11.13
CA ARG A 44 -0.26 0.22 -11.78
C ARG A 44 0.29 1.27 -12.70
N SER A 45 -0.24 1.27 -13.90
CA SER A 45 -0.25 2.46 -14.74
C SER A 45 -1.03 3.57 -14.02
N PRO A 46 -0.60 4.81 -14.11
CA PRO A 46 -1.39 5.92 -13.59
C PRO A 46 -2.83 5.81 -14.09
N LEU A 47 -3.78 5.96 -13.17
CA LEU A 47 -5.19 5.97 -13.53
C LEU A 47 -5.47 7.13 -14.48
N PRO A 48 -6.46 7.01 -15.39
CA PRO A 48 -6.82 8.11 -16.28
C PRO A 48 -7.07 9.38 -15.46
N GLY A 49 -6.37 10.46 -15.80
CA GLY A 49 -6.39 11.73 -15.07
C GLY A 49 -5.31 11.89 -14.01
N ASN A 50 -4.61 10.85 -13.61
CA ASN A 50 -3.49 10.93 -12.68
C ASN A 50 -2.17 11.07 -13.43
N VAL A 51 -1.33 11.98 -12.95
CA VAL A 51 0.01 12.20 -13.53
C VAL A 51 1.00 11.13 -13.05
N GLU A 52 0.76 10.60 -11.86
CA GLU A 52 1.62 9.61 -11.20
C GLU A 52 0.80 8.64 -10.35
N PRO A 53 1.32 7.45 -10.05
CA PRO A 53 0.68 6.51 -9.12
C PRO A 53 0.64 7.11 -7.71
N ASP A 54 -0.52 7.01 -7.06
CA ASP A 54 -0.70 7.47 -5.68
C ASP A 54 -1.55 6.48 -4.88
N VAL A 55 -1.15 6.23 -3.62
CA VAL A 55 -1.82 5.29 -2.72
C VAL A 55 -3.24 5.74 -2.42
N PHE A 56 -3.42 7.01 -2.06
CA PHE A 56 -4.72 7.49 -1.63
C PHE A 56 -5.70 7.64 -2.77
N GLN A 57 -5.24 8.09 -3.93
CA GLN A 57 -6.06 8.10 -5.13
C GLN A 57 -6.48 6.69 -5.53
N SER A 58 -5.55 5.74 -5.45
CA SER A 58 -5.85 4.34 -5.71
C SER A 58 -6.79 3.73 -4.67
N ALA A 59 -6.68 4.11 -3.41
CA ALA A 59 -7.57 3.65 -2.34
C ALA A 59 -9.02 4.08 -2.54
N GLN A 60 -9.27 5.23 -3.15
CA GLN A 60 -10.63 5.73 -3.43
C GLN A 60 -11.42 4.86 -4.40
N TRP A 61 -10.77 3.98 -5.15
CA TRP A 61 -11.44 2.99 -6.00
C TRP A 61 -12.03 1.83 -5.21
N LEU A 62 -11.67 1.71 -3.93
CA LEU A 62 -12.19 0.65 -3.08
C LEU A 62 -13.57 1.04 -2.55
N PRO A 63 -14.58 0.15 -2.64
CA PRO A 63 -15.90 0.40 -2.09
C PRO A 63 -15.84 0.78 -0.61
N GLY A 64 -16.51 1.87 -0.23
CA GLY A 64 -16.55 2.37 1.14
C GLY A 64 -15.36 3.25 1.54
N ILE A 65 -14.57 3.68 0.57
CA ILE A 65 -13.57 4.74 0.73
C ILE A 65 -13.98 5.91 -0.14
N THR A 66 -14.04 7.08 0.45
CA THR A 66 -14.42 8.34 -0.20
C THR A 66 -13.51 9.47 0.28
N THR A 67 -13.54 10.58 -0.40
CA THR A 67 -12.89 11.82 0.04
C THR A 67 -13.87 12.98 -0.03
N VAL A 68 -13.61 13.99 0.76
CA VAL A 68 -14.32 15.26 0.66
C VAL A 68 -13.64 16.09 -0.43
N ASN A 69 -14.44 16.61 -1.36
CA ASN A 69 -13.94 17.47 -2.44
C ASN A 69 -12.86 16.83 -3.35
N GLU A 70 -12.90 15.51 -3.50
CA GLU A 70 -11.93 14.78 -4.35
C GLU A 70 -10.45 15.03 -3.97
N THR A 71 -10.20 15.37 -2.71
CA THR A 71 -8.83 15.55 -2.19
C THR A 71 -8.10 14.23 -2.07
N VAL A 72 -6.77 14.27 -2.08
CA VAL A 72 -5.93 13.08 -1.94
C VAL A 72 -5.85 12.64 -0.47
N SER A 73 -5.81 13.58 0.46
CA SER A 73 -5.47 13.30 1.86
C SER A 73 -6.66 13.07 2.79
N ASP A 74 -7.82 13.59 2.47
CA ASP A 74 -8.98 13.58 3.38
C ASP A 74 -9.85 12.33 3.18
N ILE A 75 -9.21 11.17 3.29
CA ILE A 75 -9.86 9.88 3.11
C ILE A 75 -10.84 9.60 4.25
N GLN A 76 -12.05 9.24 3.87
CA GLN A 76 -13.10 8.74 4.74
C GLN A 76 -13.30 7.24 4.50
N ILE A 77 -13.15 6.43 5.53
CA ILE A 77 -13.37 4.98 5.45
C ILE A 77 -14.67 4.65 6.16
N ARG A 78 -15.63 4.07 5.41
CA ARG A 78 -16.96 3.68 5.90
C ARG A 78 -17.70 4.82 6.63
N GLY A 79 -17.55 6.05 6.15
CA GLY A 79 -18.20 7.22 6.73
C GLY A 79 -17.53 7.78 7.99
N GLY A 80 -16.39 7.22 8.39
CA GLY A 80 -15.56 7.84 9.45
C GLY A 80 -14.86 9.08 8.94
N SER A 81 -14.60 10.04 9.82
CA SER A 81 -13.86 11.25 9.47
C SER A 81 -12.36 10.95 9.22
N PRO A 82 -11.64 11.78 8.46
CA PRO A 82 -10.23 11.53 8.14
C PRO A 82 -9.33 11.35 9.36
N ASP A 83 -9.58 12.10 10.44
CA ASP A 83 -8.83 12.01 11.70
C ASP A 83 -9.07 10.71 12.48
N GLN A 84 -10.12 9.95 12.12
CA GLN A 84 -10.42 8.65 12.71
C GLN A 84 -9.68 7.50 12.03
N ASN A 85 -8.98 7.75 10.94
CA ASN A 85 -8.16 6.76 10.26
C ASN A 85 -6.73 6.76 10.82
N LEU A 86 -6.14 5.57 10.92
CA LEU A 86 -4.73 5.39 11.19
C LEU A 86 -3.98 5.28 9.87
N VAL A 87 -3.07 6.21 9.62
CA VAL A 87 -2.17 6.13 8.47
C VAL A 87 -0.76 5.89 8.96
N LEU A 88 -0.14 4.85 8.44
CA LEU A 88 1.23 4.45 8.76
C LEU A 88 2.08 4.47 7.49
N PHE A 89 3.35 4.80 7.63
CA PHE A 89 4.37 4.59 6.63
C PHE A 89 5.55 3.85 7.28
N ASP A 90 5.76 2.60 6.85
CA ASP A 90 6.72 1.68 7.47
C ASP A 90 6.57 1.60 9.00
N GLY A 91 5.32 1.53 9.49
CA GLY A 91 4.99 1.51 10.91
C GLY A 91 5.03 2.85 11.63
N ILE A 92 5.45 3.92 10.97
CA ILE A 92 5.48 5.27 11.54
C ILE A 92 4.14 5.96 11.31
N LYS A 93 3.51 6.42 12.38
CA LYS A 93 2.23 7.13 12.31
C LYS A 93 2.36 8.50 11.67
N LEU A 94 1.53 8.73 10.68
CA LEU A 94 1.43 10.01 9.99
C LEU A 94 0.21 10.78 10.46
N TYR A 95 0.40 12.07 10.72
CA TYR A 95 -0.67 12.99 11.12
C TYR A 95 -1.13 13.87 9.98
N ASN A 96 -0.28 14.10 9.00
CA ASN A 96 -0.60 14.84 7.80
C ASN A 96 -0.17 14.04 6.58
N THR A 97 -1.06 13.85 5.63
CA THR A 97 -0.87 12.96 4.48
C THR A 97 -0.95 13.69 3.14
N GLY A 98 -1.16 15.00 3.17
CA GLY A 98 -1.25 15.81 1.96
C GLY A 98 -0.67 17.21 2.13
N HIS A 99 -0.33 17.81 1.00
CA HIS A 99 0.08 19.19 0.85
C HIS A 99 -0.94 19.98 0.03
N PHE A 100 -0.87 21.29 0.08
CA PHE A 100 -1.67 22.19 -0.73
C PHE A 100 -3.16 21.86 -0.65
N PHE A 101 -3.78 22.12 0.52
CA PHE A 101 -5.19 21.82 0.79
C PHE A 101 -5.61 20.37 0.53
N GLY A 102 -4.69 19.42 0.73
CA GLY A 102 -4.97 18.01 0.54
C GLY A 102 -4.97 17.52 -0.91
N MET A 103 -4.62 18.37 -1.88
CA MET A 103 -4.63 18.01 -3.30
C MET A 103 -3.38 17.24 -3.74
N LEU A 104 -2.27 17.36 -3.01
CA LEU A 104 -1.00 16.72 -3.33
C LEU A 104 -0.60 15.74 -2.25
N SER A 105 -0.28 14.52 -2.65
CA SER A 105 0.23 13.47 -1.78
C SER A 105 1.66 13.75 -1.32
N ILE A 106 1.97 13.37 -0.08
CA ILE A 106 3.35 13.45 0.44
C ILE A 106 4.23 12.29 -0.04
N PHE A 107 3.64 11.22 -0.56
CA PHE A 107 4.38 10.01 -0.90
C PHE A 107 5.09 10.15 -2.24
N ASN A 108 6.36 9.73 -2.26
CA ASN A 108 7.10 9.61 -3.51
C ASN A 108 6.76 8.26 -4.15
N PRO A 109 6.15 8.23 -5.35
CA PRO A 109 5.72 6.99 -6.00
C PRO A 109 6.87 6.06 -6.35
N ASN A 110 8.10 6.58 -6.44
CA ASN A 110 9.28 5.78 -6.79
C ASN A 110 9.84 4.96 -5.62
N VAL A 111 9.39 5.25 -4.38
CA VAL A 111 9.83 4.54 -3.16
C VAL A 111 8.68 3.95 -2.37
N THR A 112 7.45 4.27 -2.74
CA THR A 112 6.24 3.69 -2.15
C THR A 112 5.81 2.50 -2.99
N THR A 113 5.77 1.31 -2.40
CA THR A 113 5.52 0.08 -3.16
C THR A 113 4.10 -0.43 -2.98
N ASP A 114 3.65 -0.54 -1.75
CA ASP A 114 2.40 -1.21 -1.41
C ASP A 114 1.66 -0.47 -0.31
N ALA A 115 0.36 -0.69 -0.24
CA ALA A 115 -0.45 -0.30 0.90
C ALA A 115 -1.39 -1.43 1.30
N LYS A 116 -1.53 -1.64 2.60
CA LYS A 116 -2.48 -2.57 3.18
C LYS A 116 -3.59 -1.78 3.86
N ILE A 117 -4.82 -1.98 3.41
CA ILE A 117 -5.95 -1.18 3.84
C ILE A 117 -6.95 -2.04 4.59
N PHE A 118 -7.19 -1.70 5.85
CA PHE A 118 -8.24 -2.27 6.67
C PHE A 118 -9.41 -1.28 6.73
N LYS A 119 -10.53 -1.69 6.18
CA LYS A 119 -11.78 -0.88 6.24
C LYS A 119 -12.60 -1.11 7.50
N GLY A 120 -12.08 -1.89 8.43
CA GLY A 120 -12.64 -2.31 9.70
C GLY A 120 -12.15 -3.69 10.06
N GLY A 121 -12.16 -4.05 11.37
CA GLY A 121 -11.62 -5.33 11.85
C GLY A 121 -10.11 -5.45 11.70
N ALA A 122 -9.38 -4.36 11.82
CA ALA A 122 -7.92 -4.38 11.84
C ALA A 122 -7.40 -5.21 13.04
N SER A 123 -6.17 -5.74 12.89
CA SER A 123 -5.48 -6.45 13.97
C SER A 123 -5.39 -5.59 15.24
N PRO A 124 -5.44 -6.18 16.45
CA PRO A 124 -5.30 -5.46 17.72
C PRO A 124 -3.98 -4.69 17.86
N GLU A 125 -2.98 -4.99 17.05
CA GLU A 125 -1.72 -4.23 16.99
C GLU A 125 -1.92 -2.77 16.54
N PHE A 126 -2.97 -2.52 15.75
CA PHE A 126 -3.34 -1.19 15.29
C PHE A 126 -4.32 -0.53 16.27
N GLY A 127 -3.79 0.16 17.26
CA GLY A 127 -4.57 0.99 18.18
C GLY A 127 -4.78 2.41 17.71
N ASP A 128 -5.30 3.27 18.61
CA ASP A 128 -5.32 4.74 18.51
C ASP A 128 -6.35 5.35 17.54
N ARG A 129 -6.96 4.58 16.63
CA ARG A 129 -8.00 5.06 15.71
C ARG A 129 -9.17 4.08 15.63
N ILE A 130 -10.33 4.59 15.24
CA ILE A 130 -11.60 3.86 15.34
C ILE A 130 -12.25 3.53 13.99
N SER A 131 -11.76 4.10 12.88
CA SER A 131 -12.34 3.86 11.56
C SER A 131 -11.51 2.85 10.78
N GLY A 132 -10.60 3.29 9.93
CA GLY A 132 -9.79 2.41 9.11
C GLY A 132 -8.30 2.52 9.40
N VAL A 133 -7.53 1.58 8.84
CA VAL A 133 -6.07 1.60 8.87
C VAL A 133 -5.55 1.56 7.45
N ILE A 134 -4.64 2.44 7.11
CA ILE A 134 -3.88 2.46 5.87
C ILE A 134 -2.42 2.32 6.24
N ASP A 135 -1.88 1.14 6.04
CA ASP A 135 -0.48 0.81 6.32
C ASP A 135 0.29 0.79 5.00
N ILE A 136 1.12 1.80 4.79
CA ILE A 136 1.85 2.04 3.56
C ILE A 136 3.28 1.57 3.75
N SER A 137 3.79 0.81 2.80
CA SER A 137 5.14 0.29 2.82
C SER A 137 5.98 0.92 1.73
N GLY A 138 7.20 1.26 2.09
CA GLY A 138 8.25 1.64 1.16
C GLY A 138 8.95 0.41 0.55
N GLU A 139 10.00 0.66 -0.21
CA GLU A 139 10.82 -0.39 -0.80
C GLU A 139 11.54 -1.19 0.28
N THR A 140 11.20 -2.48 0.39
CA THR A 140 11.79 -3.38 1.38
C THR A 140 12.86 -4.30 0.80
N GLN A 141 12.99 -4.35 -0.53
CA GLN A 141 13.97 -5.19 -1.18
C GLN A 141 15.30 -4.48 -1.34
N VAL A 142 16.38 -5.19 -1.07
CA VAL A 142 17.72 -4.68 -1.35
C VAL A 142 17.87 -4.55 -2.87
N PRO A 143 18.17 -3.36 -3.39
CA PRO A 143 18.31 -3.17 -4.83
C PRO A 143 19.50 -3.96 -5.37
N LEU A 144 19.35 -4.62 -6.51
CA LEU A 144 20.41 -5.40 -7.13
C LEU A 144 21.56 -4.51 -7.64
N LYS A 145 21.25 -3.27 -8.00
CA LYS A 145 22.20 -2.25 -8.49
C LYS A 145 21.77 -0.89 -7.99
N ALA A 146 22.75 -0.01 -7.85
CA ALA A 146 22.44 1.40 -7.59
C ALA A 146 21.60 1.98 -8.73
N ASN A 147 20.50 2.60 -8.37
CA ASN A 147 19.62 3.30 -9.30
C ASN A 147 19.05 4.55 -8.65
N GLY A 148 18.57 5.47 -9.45
CA GLY A 148 17.98 6.70 -8.99
C GLY A 148 17.34 7.47 -10.13
N GLY A 149 16.55 8.44 -9.78
CA GLY A 149 15.84 9.27 -10.75
C GLY A 149 15.43 10.62 -10.18
N ILE A 150 15.05 11.50 -11.08
CA ILE A 150 14.50 12.82 -10.79
C ILE A 150 13.19 12.93 -11.57
N GLY A 151 12.14 13.31 -10.88
CA GLY A 151 10.82 13.61 -11.45
C GLY A 151 10.52 15.11 -11.37
N LEU A 152 9.93 15.64 -12.42
CA LEU A 152 9.42 17.01 -12.47
C LEU A 152 8.04 16.99 -13.12
N ASN A 153 7.06 17.57 -12.46
CA ASN A 153 5.74 17.80 -13.03
C ASN A 153 5.29 19.25 -12.82
N GLY A 154 4.05 19.59 -13.19
CA GLY A 154 3.54 20.98 -13.12
C GLY A 154 3.43 21.56 -11.70
N THR A 155 3.50 20.76 -10.65
CA THR A 155 3.23 21.17 -9.28
C THR A 155 4.30 20.78 -8.27
N GLN A 156 5.17 19.82 -8.61
CA GLN A 156 6.13 19.24 -7.67
C GLN A 156 7.36 18.66 -8.37
N ALA A 157 8.42 18.55 -7.60
CA ALA A 157 9.66 17.88 -7.97
C ALA A 157 9.95 16.77 -6.97
N ASP A 158 10.46 15.65 -7.44
CA ASP A 158 10.93 14.55 -6.63
C ASP A 158 12.27 14.03 -7.10
N ALA A 159 12.98 13.39 -6.21
CA ALA A 159 14.20 12.67 -6.51
C ALA A 159 14.31 11.45 -5.61
N TYR A 160 14.95 10.41 -6.08
CA TYR A 160 15.27 9.25 -5.28
C TYR A 160 16.59 8.62 -5.69
N ILE A 161 17.21 7.93 -4.75
CA ILE A 161 18.36 7.08 -4.98
C ILE A 161 18.23 5.81 -4.14
N LYS A 162 18.52 4.66 -4.74
CA LYS A 162 18.55 3.35 -4.10
C LYS A 162 19.92 2.75 -4.30
N VAL A 163 20.63 2.41 -3.22
CA VAL A 163 22.01 1.93 -3.27
C VAL A 163 22.14 0.64 -2.45
N PRO A 164 22.59 -0.47 -3.05
CA PRO A 164 22.93 -1.67 -2.29
C PRO A 164 24.25 -1.46 -1.54
N VAL A 165 24.28 -1.92 -0.28
CA VAL A 165 25.50 -1.97 0.53
C VAL A 165 25.73 -3.42 0.94
N GLY A 166 26.39 -4.17 0.06
CA GLY A 166 26.50 -5.62 0.18
C GLY A 166 25.23 -6.37 -0.22
N GLU A 167 25.11 -7.63 0.20
CA GLU A 167 24.01 -8.52 -0.24
C GLU A 167 22.73 -8.40 0.63
N LYS A 168 22.83 -7.80 1.80
CA LYS A 168 21.74 -7.83 2.81
C LYS A 168 21.25 -6.45 3.21
N VAL A 169 21.93 -5.39 2.80
CA VAL A 169 21.60 -4.02 3.20
C VAL A 169 21.50 -3.14 1.97
N GLY A 170 20.47 -2.32 1.93
CA GLY A 170 20.31 -1.27 0.92
C GLY A 170 19.89 0.04 1.60
N PHE A 171 20.27 1.15 0.99
CA PHE A 171 19.80 2.47 1.37
C PHE A 171 18.88 3.01 0.29
N VAL A 172 17.76 3.54 0.74
CA VAL A 172 16.81 4.28 -0.08
C VAL A 172 16.70 5.69 0.51
N VAL A 173 17.01 6.68 -0.30
CA VAL A 173 16.82 8.07 0.05
C VAL A 173 15.92 8.70 -0.98
N SER A 174 14.90 9.41 -0.54
CA SER A 174 14.00 10.13 -1.43
C SER A 174 13.68 11.50 -0.86
N ALA A 175 13.44 12.44 -1.76
CA ALA A 175 12.96 13.77 -1.44
C ALA A 175 11.85 14.14 -2.41
N ARG A 176 10.83 14.83 -1.91
CA ARG A 176 9.72 15.35 -2.69
C ARG A 176 9.36 16.74 -2.17
N ARG A 177 9.15 17.69 -3.07
CA ARG A 177 8.73 19.05 -2.73
C ARG A 177 7.71 19.58 -3.75
N SER A 178 6.63 20.11 -3.22
CA SER A 178 5.72 20.95 -4.01
C SER A 178 6.32 22.36 -4.13
N TYR A 179 6.12 22.98 -5.27
CA TYR A 179 6.46 24.38 -5.52
C TYR A 179 5.23 25.21 -5.91
N ALA A 180 4.05 24.69 -5.66
CA ALA A 180 2.80 25.43 -5.84
C ALA A 180 2.73 26.69 -4.96
N ASP A 181 3.41 26.71 -3.83
CA ASP A 181 3.60 27.84 -2.93
C ASP A 181 4.53 28.94 -3.49
N ILE A 182 5.45 28.58 -4.39
CA ILE A 182 6.39 29.52 -4.99
C ILE A 182 5.73 30.34 -6.12
N GLY A 183 4.68 29.81 -6.74
CA GLY A 183 3.96 30.42 -7.85
C GLY A 183 2.95 31.50 -7.48
N GLY A 184 2.87 31.93 -6.23
CA GLY A 184 1.94 32.99 -5.80
C GLY A 184 0.46 32.59 -5.81
N LEU A 185 0.17 31.30 -5.77
CA LEU A 185 -1.18 30.73 -5.64
C LEU A 185 -1.49 30.38 -4.17
N GLY A 186 -0.80 31.00 -3.23
CA GLY A 186 -1.04 30.89 -1.80
C GLY A 186 -1.88 32.03 -1.26
#